data_5e3c17c330a0eab46390a4243045b26e
#
_entry.id   5e3c17c330a0eab46390a4243045b26e
#
_cell.length_a   1.000
_cell.length_b   1.000
_cell.length_c   1.000
_cell.angle_alpha   90.00
_cell.angle_beta   90.00
_cell.angle_gamma   90.00
#
_symmetry.space_group_name_H-M   'P 1'
#
loop_
_entity.id
_entity.type
_entity.pdbx_description
1 polymer ?
#
loop_
_entity_poly.entity_id
_entity_poly.type
_entity_poly.pdbx_seq_one_letter_code
_entity_poly.pdbx_strand_id
1 'polypeptide(L)'
;MFRILIITYLIFISNNLFSQELNSKVIINTDKLQSSEVFIFEEMQSTIEQFLNNNIWTEDKFQSEERINCNFIINILNEPSSNLYEATVQIVSSRPVYNSSYESVLLNHGDREWVFEYYPSQNLEFSENSFNDNLTSLISFYAYLIIGIDYDSFEKLGGEEYFQKAWKILNESQNSGYKGWDQFGSKQNRYWLCENFLNPEFKDVRNASYDYHLNGLDVFYNRPDDSRKVILENINKINSINSKNFNSTIITLFINAKADEITNIFKGGASLEQKRNAFNLMNELSPSKSDLFNKILQ
;
A
#
# COMPACT_ATOMS: atom_id res chain seq x y z
N MET A 1 12.78 -48.06 20.91
CA MET A 1 12.78 -46.77 21.60
C MET A 1 13.55 -45.69 20.81
N PHE A 2 14.79 -45.90 20.42
CA PHE A 2 15.61 -44.89 19.69
C PHE A 2 14.98 -44.43 18.36
N ARG A 3 14.38 -45.27 17.55
CA ARG A 3 13.70 -44.91 16.30
C ARG A 3 12.43 -44.07 16.50
N ILE A 4 11.70 -44.27 17.60
CA ILE A 4 10.50 -43.50 17.95
C ILE A 4 10.92 -42.10 18.39
N LEU A 5 12.03 -41.95 19.15
CA LEU A 5 12.58 -40.66 19.59
C LEU A 5 13.05 -39.81 18.41
N ILE A 6 13.65 -40.40 17.36
CA ILE A 6 14.10 -39.72 16.16
C ILE A 6 12.89 -39.21 15.34
N ILE A 7 11.82 -40.02 15.23
CA ILE A 7 10.60 -39.64 14.53
C ILE A 7 9.90 -38.48 15.28
N THR A 8 9.84 -38.53 16.62
CA THR A 8 9.25 -37.46 17.42
C THR A 8 10.08 -36.16 17.34
N TYR A 9 11.39 -36.27 17.26
CA TYR A 9 12.28 -35.10 17.08
C TYR A 9 12.15 -34.49 15.67
N LEU A 10 11.99 -35.31 14.64
CA LEU A 10 11.73 -34.85 13.26
C LEU A 10 10.37 -34.15 13.10
N ILE A 11 9.34 -34.57 13.83
CA ILE A 11 8.01 -33.93 13.82
C ILE A 11 8.06 -32.57 14.53
N PHE A 12 8.95 -32.40 15.53
CA PHE A 12 9.12 -31.09 16.21
C PHE A 12 9.89 -30.04 15.39
N ILE A 13 10.69 -30.46 14.41
CA ILE A 13 11.46 -29.55 13.55
C ILE A 13 10.60 -29.01 12.37
N SER A 14 9.48 -29.66 12.04
CA SER A 14 8.67 -29.32 10.86
C SER A 14 7.66 -28.17 11.06
N ASN A 15 7.62 -27.51 12.24
CA ASN A 15 6.59 -26.50 12.54
C ASN A 15 7.08 -25.04 12.54
N ASN A 16 8.21 -24.73 11.93
CA ASN A 16 8.64 -23.33 11.76
C ASN A 16 8.57 -22.87 10.30
N LEU A 17 7.45 -23.13 9.64
CA LEU A 17 7.09 -22.37 8.45
C LEU A 17 6.53 -21.02 8.92
N PHE A 18 7.42 -20.09 9.26
CA PHE A 18 7.04 -18.69 9.40
C PHE A 18 6.64 -18.23 8.00
N SER A 19 5.37 -17.93 7.82
CA SER A 19 4.91 -17.20 6.66
C SER A 19 5.29 -15.74 6.88
N GLN A 20 5.99 -15.15 5.91
CA GLN A 20 6.26 -13.72 5.92
C GLN A 20 4.96 -12.96 5.62
N GLU A 21 4.92 -11.70 6.00
CA GLU A 21 3.71 -10.88 5.98
C GLU A 21 3.27 -10.49 4.57
N LEU A 22 4.25 -10.25 3.67
CA LEU A 22 3.98 -9.78 2.31
C LEU A 22 3.93 -10.93 1.31
N ASN A 23 2.97 -10.85 0.39
CA ASN A 23 2.91 -11.61 -0.85
C ASN A 23 3.10 -10.64 -2.01
N SER A 24 4.34 -10.19 -2.18
CA SER A 24 4.72 -9.19 -3.16
C SER A 24 4.99 -9.80 -4.51
N LYS A 25 4.52 -9.12 -5.57
CA LYS A 25 4.94 -9.34 -6.94
C LYS A 25 5.63 -8.08 -7.46
N VAL A 26 6.82 -8.25 -8.03
CA VAL A 26 7.60 -7.16 -8.62
C VAL A 26 7.60 -7.31 -10.13
N ILE A 27 7.42 -6.21 -10.84
CA ILE A 27 7.49 -6.15 -12.31
C ILE A 27 8.40 -4.97 -12.65
N ILE A 28 9.45 -5.20 -13.42
CA ILE A 28 10.33 -4.13 -13.92
C ILE A 28 10.11 -3.96 -15.42
N ASN A 29 9.67 -2.78 -15.81
CA ASN A 29 9.51 -2.40 -17.21
C ASN A 29 10.69 -1.54 -17.66
N THR A 30 11.30 -1.90 -18.77
CA THR A 30 12.48 -1.24 -19.36
C THR A 30 12.21 -0.67 -20.75
N ASP A 31 10.95 -0.54 -21.15
CA ASP A 31 10.55 -0.12 -22.50
C ASP A 31 11.15 1.23 -22.93
N LYS A 32 11.57 2.06 -21.98
CA LYS A 32 12.20 3.37 -22.24
C LYS A 32 13.72 3.30 -22.34
N LEU A 33 14.33 2.18 -21.93
CA LEU A 33 15.77 1.98 -22.06
C LEU A 33 16.08 1.26 -23.39
N GLN A 34 17.04 1.78 -24.13
CA GLN A 34 17.62 1.09 -25.28
C GLN A 34 18.73 0.14 -24.82
N SER A 35 18.49 -0.64 -23.73
CA SER A 35 19.49 -1.52 -23.17
C SER A 35 19.30 -2.96 -23.69
N SER A 36 20.41 -3.61 -24.02
CA SER A 36 20.45 -5.04 -24.33
C SER A 36 20.62 -5.93 -23.09
N GLU A 37 20.73 -5.35 -21.90
CA GLU A 37 21.07 -6.04 -20.65
C GLU A 37 19.82 -6.52 -19.89
N VAL A 38 18.94 -7.27 -20.56
CA VAL A 38 17.68 -7.79 -19.98
C VAL A 38 17.93 -8.59 -18.70
N PHE A 39 19.02 -9.33 -18.64
CA PHE A 39 19.36 -10.21 -17.50
C PHE A 39 19.51 -9.45 -16.18
N ILE A 40 20.08 -8.24 -16.20
CA ILE A 40 20.26 -7.42 -14.97
C ILE A 40 18.90 -7.06 -14.36
N PHE A 41 17.92 -6.73 -15.20
CA PHE A 41 16.59 -6.34 -14.74
C PHE A 41 15.77 -7.55 -14.25
N GLU A 42 15.95 -8.72 -14.84
CA GLU A 42 15.35 -9.97 -14.33
C GLU A 42 15.93 -10.34 -12.95
N GLU A 43 17.23 -10.20 -12.78
CA GLU A 43 17.90 -10.41 -11.49
C GLU A 43 17.46 -9.38 -10.45
N MET A 44 17.44 -8.09 -10.80
CA MET A 44 16.97 -7.01 -9.94
C MET A 44 15.51 -7.26 -9.50
N GLN A 45 14.64 -7.64 -10.41
CA GLN A 45 13.25 -7.99 -10.11
C GLN A 45 13.17 -9.11 -9.08
N SER A 46 13.89 -10.21 -9.33
CA SER A 46 13.92 -11.36 -8.42
C SER A 46 14.49 -10.99 -7.05
N THR A 47 15.55 -10.19 -7.01
CA THR A 47 16.20 -9.74 -5.77
C THR A 47 15.25 -8.88 -4.93
N ILE A 48 14.55 -7.92 -5.54
CA ILE A 48 13.58 -7.06 -4.85
C ILE A 48 12.39 -7.91 -4.34
N GLU A 49 11.87 -8.81 -5.17
CA GLU A 49 10.74 -9.66 -4.79
C GLU A 49 11.10 -10.60 -3.64
N GLN A 50 12.28 -11.20 -3.67
CA GLN A 50 12.79 -12.04 -2.58
C GLN A 50 13.02 -11.23 -1.31
N PHE A 51 13.56 -10.03 -1.40
CA PHE A 51 13.75 -9.14 -0.26
C PHE A 51 12.42 -8.82 0.41
N LEU A 52 11.40 -8.41 -0.35
CA LEU A 52 10.07 -8.12 0.19
C LEU A 52 9.42 -9.33 0.85
N ASN A 53 9.54 -10.51 0.21
CA ASN A 53 8.82 -11.71 0.62
C ASN A 53 9.54 -12.56 1.68
N ASN A 54 10.84 -12.35 1.89
CA ASN A 54 11.64 -13.17 2.83
C ASN A 54 12.03 -12.42 4.10
N ASN A 55 11.96 -11.09 4.12
CA ASN A 55 12.17 -10.34 5.35
C ASN A 55 11.01 -10.53 6.32
N ILE A 56 11.32 -10.52 7.60
CA ILE A 56 10.35 -10.47 8.70
C ILE A 56 10.12 -9.00 9.02
N TRP A 57 8.92 -8.51 8.77
CA TRP A 57 8.56 -7.10 8.94
C TRP A 57 7.85 -6.83 10.26
N THR A 58 7.24 -7.88 10.87
CA THR A 58 6.48 -7.78 12.11
C THR A 58 6.88 -8.90 13.08
N GLU A 59 6.39 -8.84 14.31
CA GLU A 59 6.50 -9.93 15.29
C GLU A 59 5.33 -10.91 15.19
N ASP A 60 4.33 -10.62 14.38
CA ASP A 60 3.13 -11.43 14.21
C ASP A 60 3.38 -12.63 13.31
N LYS A 61 2.57 -13.66 13.51
CA LYS A 61 2.64 -14.90 12.73
C LYS A 61 1.50 -14.93 11.72
N PHE A 62 1.85 -14.73 10.46
CA PHE A 62 0.89 -14.81 9.36
C PHE A 62 0.72 -16.25 8.88
N GLN A 63 -0.52 -16.66 8.62
CA GLN A 63 -0.79 -17.83 7.79
C GLN A 63 -0.61 -17.46 6.31
N SER A 64 -0.46 -18.46 5.44
CA SER A 64 -0.27 -18.22 4.01
C SER A 64 -1.40 -17.40 3.37
N GLU A 65 -2.62 -17.56 3.88
CA GLU A 65 -3.84 -16.90 3.41
C GLU A 65 -4.00 -15.48 3.97
N GLU A 66 -3.25 -15.15 5.02
CA GLU A 66 -3.28 -13.84 5.69
C GLU A 66 -2.25 -12.87 5.10
N ARG A 67 -1.36 -13.36 4.23
CA ARG A 67 -0.32 -12.53 3.61
C ARG A 67 -0.95 -11.40 2.80
N ILE A 68 -0.34 -10.22 2.94
CA ILE A 68 -0.79 -8.99 2.29
C ILE A 68 -0.39 -9.01 0.82
N ASN A 69 -1.39 -9.08 -0.07
CA ASN A 69 -1.15 -9.03 -1.51
C ASN A 69 -0.72 -7.62 -1.93
N CYS A 70 0.46 -7.52 -2.55
CA CYS A 70 0.94 -6.24 -3.07
C CYS A 70 1.76 -6.40 -4.37
N ASN A 71 1.73 -5.35 -5.19
CA ASN A 71 2.44 -5.31 -6.45
C ASN A 71 3.28 -4.05 -6.53
N PHE A 72 4.52 -4.19 -7.00
CA PHE A 72 5.44 -3.10 -7.32
C PHE A 72 5.71 -3.11 -8.82
N ILE A 73 5.22 -2.13 -9.56
CA ILE A 73 5.48 -1.96 -10.99
C ILE A 73 6.48 -0.83 -11.14
N ILE A 74 7.74 -1.20 -11.38
CA ILE A 74 8.88 -0.28 -11.49
C ILE A 74 9.14 -0.02 -12.96
N ASN A 75 8.97 1.21 -13.41
CA ASN A 75 9.27 1.62 -14.77
C ASN A 75 10.59 2.37 -14.77
N ILE A 76 11.64 1.74 -15.29
CA ILE A 76 12.95 2.37 -15.44
C ILE A 76 12.84 3.40 -16.56
N LEU A 77 13.18 4.64 -16.24
CA LEU A 77 13.10 5.77 -17.18
C LEU A 77 14.43 6.06 -17.87
N ASN A 78 15.52 5.96 -17.10
CA ASN A 78 16.85 6.37 -17.52
C ASN A 78 17.92 5.65 -16.70
N GLU A 79 19.13 5.57 -17.24
CA GLU A 79 20.36 5.16 -16.59
C GLU A 79 21.42 6.26 -16.78
N PRO A 80 21.42 7.31 -15.90
CA PRO A 80 22.32 8.46 -16.05
C PRO A 80 23.80 8.11 -15.99
N SER A 81 24.13 7.05 -15.25
CA SER A 81 25.48 6.47 -15.20
C SER A 81 25.35 4.96 -14.92
N SER A 82 26.43 4.21 -15.15
CA SER A 82 26.44 2.77 -14.94
C SER A 82 25.92 2.41 -13.55
N ASN A 83 24.96 1.49 -13.51
CA ASN A 83 24.27 0.99 -12.29
C ASN A 83 23.44 2.03 -11.52
N LEU A 84 23.30 3.27 -12.00
CA LEU A 84 22.41 4.28 -11.40
C LEU A 84 21.14 4.38 -12.25
N TYR A 85 19.99 4.15 -11.65
CA TYR A 85 18.71 4.10 -12.34
C TYR A 85 17.76 5.18 -11.84
N GLU A 86 17.08 5.83 -12.77
CA GLU A 86 15.92 6.68 -12.51
C GLU A 86 14.65 5.93 -12.88
N ALA A 87 13.67 5.90 -11.99
CA ALA A 87 12.45 5.13 -12.17
C ALA A 87 11.22 5.85 -11.61
N THR A 88 10.05 5.36 -12.02
CA THR A 88 8.79 5.58 -11.32
C THR A 88 8.26 4.24 -10.84
N VAL A 89 7.54 4.22 -9.74
CA VAL A 89 6.90 3.00 -9.26
C VAL A 89 5.40 3.21 -9.08
N GLN A 90 4.61 2.20 -9.44
CA GLN A 90 3.22 2.07 -9.04
C GLN A 90 3.13 0.97 -8.01
N ILE A 91 2.60 1.30 -6.84
CA ILE A 91 2.46 0.38 -5.71
C ILE A 91 0.97 0.18 -5.45
N VAL A 92 0.55 -1.08 -5.44
CA VAL A 92 -0.83 -1.47 -5.19
C VAL A 92 -0.85 -2.53 -4.10
N SER A 93 -1.67 -2.36 -3.07
CA SER A 93 -2.00 -3.42 -2.13
C SER A 93 -3.50 -3.62 -2.00
N SER A 94 -3.91 -4.82 -1.65
CA SER A 94 -5.31 -5.19 -1.50
C SER A 94 -5.51 -6.13 -0.31
N ARG A 95 -6.75 -6.17 0.20
CA ARG A 95 -7.18 -7.12 1.21
C ARG A 95 -8.42 -7.88 0.73
N PRO A 96 -8.61 -9.12 1.15
CA PRO A 96 -9.86 -9.85 0.89
C PRO A 96 -11.03 -9.20 1.64
N VAL A 97 -12.20 -9.19 1.01
CA VAL A 97 -13.47 -8.81 1.65
C VAL A 97 -14.13 -10.06 2.21
N TYR A 98 -14.57 -10.00 3.47
CA TYR A 98 -15.14 -11.15 4.17
C TYR A 98 -16.28 -11.80 3.39
N ASN A 99 -16.26 -13.12 3.31
CA ASN A 99 -17.24 -13.96 2.61
C ASN A 99 -17.47 -13.59 1.12
N SER A 100 -16.42 -13.15 0.44
CA SER A 100 -16.44 -12.74 -0.96
C SER A 100 -15.16 -13.21 -1.65
N SER A 101 -15.19 -13.31 -2.99
CA SER A 101 -13.99 -13.45 -3.82
C SER A 101 -13.39 -12.10 -4.25
N TYR A 102 -13.95 -11.00 -3.76
CA TYR A 102 -13.51 -9.65 -4.09
C TYR A 102 -12.34 -9.22 -3.20
N GLU A 103 -11.33 -8.62 -3.83
CA GLU A 103 -10.23 -7.95 -3.13
C GLU A 103 -10.41 -6.43 -3.21
N SER A 104 -10.46 -5.80 -2.06
CA SER A 104 -10.58 -4.36 -1.93
C SER A 104 -9.18 -3.72 -1.94
N VAL A 105 -8.95 -2.80 -2.86
CA VAL A 105 -7.67 -2.09 -2.95
C VAL A 105 -7.52 -1.18 -1.73
N LEU A 106 -6.41 -1.33 -1.01
CA LEU A 106 -6.06 -0.50 0.15
C LEU A 106 -5.14 0.66 -0.23
N LEU A 107 -4.15 0.39 -1.07
CA LEU A 107 -3.18 1.36 -1.56
C LEU A 107 -3.13 1.30 -3.08
N ASN A 108 -3.16 2.46 -3.73
CA ASN A 108 -2.87 2.64 -5.15
C ASN A 108 -2.11 3.97 -5.30
N HIS A 109 -0.79 3.88 -5.24
CA HIS A 109 0.12 5.04 -5.18
C HIS A 109 1.20 4.98 -6.23
N GLY A 110 1.41 6.11 -6.90
CA GLY A 110 2.52 6.31 -7.84
C GLY A 110 3.59 7.22 -7.25
N ASP A 111 4.80 6.71 -7.07
CA ASP A 111 5.97 7.50 -6.71
C ASP A 111 6.84 7.73 -7.93
N ARG A 112 7.21 8.99 -8.17
CA ARG A 112 7.96 9.43 -9.36
C ARG A 112 9.42 9.79 -9.08
N GLU A 113 9.84 9.63 -7.83
CA GLU A 113 11.15 10.09 -7.35
C GLU A 113 12.02 8.91 -6.91
N TRP A 114 12.04 7.84 -7.71
CA TRP A 114 12.91 6.69 -7.50
C TRP A 114 14.21 6.87 -8.26
N VAL A 115 15.30 7.13 -7.52
CA VAL A 115 16.68 7.14 -8.02
C VAL A 115 17.48 6.21 -7.13
N PHE A 116 18.11 5.18 -7.69
CA PHE A 116 18.83 4.19 -6.92
C PHE A 116 19.96 3.55 -7.70
N GLU A 117 20.92 3.04 -6.99
CA GLU A 117 21.98 2.19 -7.53
C GLU A 117 21.60 0.71 -7.37
N TYR A 118 21.97 -0.10 -8.35
CA TYR A 118 21.86 -1.55 -8.29
C TYR A 118 23.03 -2.20 -8.98
N TYR A 119 23.68 -3.14 -8.32
CA TYR A 119 24.81 -3.90 -8.84
C TYR A 119 24.42 -5.39 -8.96
N PRO A 120 24.79 -6.08 -10.07
CA PRO A 120 24.54 -7.52 -10.21
C PRO A 120 25.06 -8.30 -8.99
N SER A 121 24.28 -9.28 -8.54
CA SER A 121 24.57 -10.12 -7.37
C SER A 121 24.61 -9.36 -6.04
N GLN A 122 24.05 -8.15 -5.98
CA GLN A 122 23.91 -7.39 -4.74
C GLN A 122 22.89 -8.05 -3.81
N ASN A 123 23.27 -8.25 -2.55
CA ASN A 123 22.31 -8.54 -1.49
C ASN A 123 21.73 -7.25 -0.95
N LEU A 124 20.40 -7.19 -0.85
CA LEU A 124 19.72 -6.07 -0.20
C LEU A 124 19.70 -6.31 1.31
N GLU A 125 20.29 -5.39 2.07
CA GLU A 125 20.36 -5.46 3.53
C GLU A 125 19.68 -4.27 4.15
N PHE A 126 18.62 -4.54 4.92
CA PHE A 126 17.87 -3.51 5.63
C PHE A 126 18.38 -3.35 7.07
N SER A 127 18.48 -2.09 7.50
CA SER A 127 18.72 -1.71 8.89
C SER A 127 17.76 -0.60 9.29
N GLU A 128 17.02 -0.80 10.37
CA GLU A 128 16.10 0.22 10.88
C GLU A 128 16.82 1.49 11.41
N ASN A 129 18.13 1.40 11.70
CA ASN A 129 18.87 2.45 12.40
C ASN A 129 19.90 3.15 11.52
N SER A 130 19.97 2.82 10.24
CA SER A 130 20.96 3.42 9.33
C SER A 130 20.48 3.37 7.89
N PHE A 131 20.80 4.42 7.15
CA PHE A 131 20.69 4.43 5.70
C PHE A 131 21.85 3.63 5.08
N ASN A 132 21.56 2.52 4.43
CA ASN A 132 22.56 1.71 3.73
C ASN A 132 22.63 2.09 2.24
N ASP A 133 21.51 2.00 1.55
CA ASP A 133 21.34 2.40 0.16
C ASP A 133 19.89 2.85 -0.09
N ASN A 134 19.69 3.57 -1.22
CA ASN A 134 18.40 4.14 -1.48
C ASN A 134 17.35 3.11 -1.94
N LEU A 135 17.76 2.06 -2.68
CA LEU A 135 16.83 1.02 -3.14
C LEU A 135 16.22 0.27 -1.95
N THR A 136 17.08 -0.19 -1.03
CA THR A 136 16.63 -0.89 0.18
C THR A 136 15.73 -0.01 1.05
N SER A 137 16.08 1.30 1.20
CA SER A 137 15.27 2.27 1.94
C SER A 137 13.91 2.49 1.30
N LEU A 138 13.83 2.65 -0.03
CA LEU A 138 12.58 2.81 -0.79
C LEU A 138 11.65 1.61 -0.60
N ILE A 139 12.19 0.40 -0.77
CA ILE A 139 11.40 -0.84 -0.67
C ILE A 139 10.90 -1.05 0.76
N SER A 140 11.76 -0.87 1.76
CA SER A 140 11.42 -1.05 3.17
C SER A 140 10.41 -0.01 3.67
N PHE A 141 10.52 1.24 3.21
CA PHE A 141 9.55 2.29 3.49
C PHE A 141 8.15 1.89 3.04
N TYR A 142 8.03 1.41 1.79
CA TYR A 142 6.73 0.99 1.26
C TYR A 142 6.24 -0.33 1.86
N ALA A 143 7.12 -1.24 2.26
CA ALA A 143 6.74 -2.44 3.00
C ALA A 143 6.04 -2.08 4.30
N TYR A 144 6.62 -1.22 5.13
CA TYR A 144 5.98 -0.76 6.37
C TYR A 144 4.71 0.07 6.12
N LEU A 145 4.69 0.89 5.07
CA LEU A 145 3.48 1.63 4.70
C LEU A 145 2.32 0.70 4.35
N ILE A 146 2.57 -0.33 3.54
CA ILE A 146 1.58 -1.35 3.14
C ILE A 146 1.06 -2.08 4.38
N ILE A 147 1.95 -2.55 5.25
CA ILE A 147 1.59 -3.24 6.48
C ILE A 147 0.76 -2.32 7.38
N GLY A 148 1.18 -1.07 7.58
CA GLY A 148 0.45 -0.12 8.39
C GLY A 148 -0.97 0.14 7.87
N ILE A 149 -1.15 0.28 6.55
CA ILE A 149 -2.47 0.46 5.93
C ILE A 149 -3.34 -0.79 6.08
N ASP A 150 -2.74 -1.97 5.95
CA ASP A 150 -3.44 -3.23 6.15
C ASP A 150 -3.94 -3.37 7.59
N TYR A 151 -3.10 -3.15 8.59
CA TYR A 151 -3.48 -3.18 10.00
C TYR A 151 -4.55 -2.14 10.34
N ASP A 152 -4.48 -0.93 9.78
CA ASP A 152 -5.54 0.08 9.91
C ASP A 152 -6.88 -0.39 9.34
N SER A 153 -6.89 -1.33 8.40
CA SER A 153 -8.11 -1.86 7.82
C SER A 153 -8.80 -2.92 8.69
N PHE A 154 -8.08 -3.50 9.67
CA PHE A 154 -8.57 -4.52 10.59
C PHE A 154 -8.73 -4.01 12.04
N GLU A 155 -7.96 -3.00 12.44
CA GLU A 155 -8.01 -2.38 13.77
C GLU A 155 -7.89 -0.87 13.68
N LYS A 156 -8.66 -0.14 14.51
CA LYS A 156 -8.59 1.33 14.55
C LYS A 156 -7.21 1.81 14.95
N LEU A 157 -6.54 2.50 14.03
CA LEU A 157 -5.17 2.99 14.18
C LEU A 157 -4.15 1.88 14.43
N GLY A 158 -4.46 0.63 14.05
CA GLY A 158 -3.59 -0.54 14.24
C GLY A 158 -2.24 -0.42 13.51
N GLY A 159 -2.18 0.37 12.45
CA GLY A 159 -0.95 0.62 11.68
C GLY A 159 0.03 1.62 12.28
N GLU A 160 -0.26 2.22 13.43
CA GLU A 160 0.55 3.30 14.02
C GLU A 160 2.04 2.94 14.16
N GLU A 161 2.36 1.75 14.66
CA GLU A 161 3.73 1.27 14.82
C GLU A 161 4.48 1.22 13.50
N TYR A 162 3.82 0.73 12.45
CA TYR A 162 4.44 0.55 11.12
C TYR A 162 4.65 1.89 10.42
N PHE A 163 3.75 2.84 10.59
CA PHE A 163 3.97 4.22 10.11
C PHE A 163 5.13 4.89 10.85
N GLN A 164 5.34 4.61 12.14
CA GLN A 164 6.52 5.08 12.86
C GLN A 164 7.82 4.45 12.34
N LYS A 165 7.80 3.15 11.97
CA LYS A 165 8.95 2.50 11.32
C LYS A 165 9.25 3.11 9.94
N ALA A 166 8.21 3.37 9.14
CA ALA A 166 8.36 4.08 7.86
C ALA A 166 8.92 5.50 8.06
N TRP A 167 8.46 6.21 9.08
CA TRP A 167 8.97 7.54 9.44
C TRP A 167 10.43 7.52 9.86
N LYS A 168 10.87 6.47 10.55
CA LYS A 168 12.27 6.29 10.92
C LYS A 168 13.15 6.11 9.69
N ILE A 169 12.76 5.26 8.74
CA ILE A 169 13.47 5.11 7.46
C ILE A 169 13.57 6.45 6.73
N LEU A 170 12.46 7.20 6.69
CA LEU A 170 12.43 8.52 6.08
C LEU A 170 13.46 9.46 6.71
N ASN A 171 13.51 9.53 8.03
CA ASN A 171 14.45 10.39 8.74
C ASN A 171 15.91 10.02 8.46
N GLU A 172 16.25 8.72 8.47
CA GLU A 172 17.59 8.24 8.13
C GLU A 172 17.97 8.56 6.67
N SER A 173 16.97 8.61 5.78
CA SER A 173 17.18 8.86 4.35
C SER A 173 17.23 10.35 3.98
N GLN A 174 16.84 11.28 4.86
CA GLN A 174 16.77 12.72 4.53
C GLN A 174 18.12 13.32 4.11
N ASN A 175 19.20 12.85 4.69
CA ASN A 175 20.56 13.36 4.41
C ASN A 175 21.27 12.60 3.30
N SER A 176 20.60 11.64 2.65
CA SER A 176 21.19 10.83 1.58
C SER A 176 21.46 11.57 0.27
N GLY A 177 20.81 12.72 0.09
CA GLY A 177 20.85 13.50 -1.17
C GLY A 177 19.85 13.04 -2.23
N TYR A 178 19.13 11.95 -2.02
CA TYR A 178 18.07 11.50 -2.90
C TYR A 178 16.76 12.26 -2.66
N LYS A 179 16.01 12.53 -3.74
CA LYS A 179 14.74 13.26 -3.69
C LYS A 179 13.61 12.44 -3.05
N GLY A 180 12.59 13.13 -2.55
CA GLY A 180 11.35 12.54 -2.07
C GLY A 180 11.34 12.18 -0.59
N TRP A 181 12.45 12.31 0.12
CA TRP A 181 12.56 12.05 1.55
C TRP A 181 12.35 13.29 2.43
N ASP A 182 12.31 14.48 1.85
CA ASP A 182 12.16 15.76 2.55
C ASP A 182 10.83 16.47 2.26
N GLN A 183 10.52 17.50 3.04
CA GLN A 183 9.28 18.29 2.92
C GLN A 183 9.26 19.29 1.76
N PHE A 184 10.39 19.50 1.07
CA PHE A 184 10.57 20.61 0.14
C PHE A 184 10.23 20.27 -1.33
N GLY A 185 10.08 18.99 -1.63
CA GLY A 185 9.73 18.52 -2.96
C GLY A 185 8.23 18.55 -3.25
N SER A 186 7.76 17.54 -3.98
CA SER A 186 6.33 17.34 -4.25
C SER A 186 5.54 17.12 -2.94
N LYS A 187 4.38 17.77 -2.82
CA LYS A 187 3.45 17.48 -1.69
C LYS A 187 2.84 16.07 -1.75
N GLN A 188 3.19 15.27 -2.73
CA GLN A 188 2.76 13.87 -2.89
C GLN A 188 3.93 12.89 -2.74
N ASN A 189 5.08 13.36 -2.22
CA ASN A 189 6.25 12.52 -1.99
C ASN A 189 6.13 11.68 -0.70
N ARG A 190 7.14 10.86 -0.43
CA ARG A 190 7.20 9.96 0.73
C ARG A 190 7.10 10.69 2.08
N TYR A 191 7.67 11.90 2.17
CA TYR A 191 7.57 12.73 3.38
C TYR A 191 6.11 13.02 3.74
N TRP A 192 5.37 13.63 2.82
CA TRP A 192 3.97 14.00 3.07
C TRP A 192 3.05 12.78 3.17
N LEU A 193 3.41 11.69 2.48
CA LEU A 193 2.70 10.44 2.58
C LEU A 193 2.76 9.89 4.02
N CYS A 194 3.95 9.76 4.59
CA CYS A 194 4.14 9.23 5.93
C CYS A 194 3.65 10.21 7.01
N GLU A 195 3.94 11.51 6.84
CA GLU A 195 3.47 12.56 7.75
C GLU A 195 1.95 12.53 7.91
N ASN A 196 1.20 12.40 6.82
CA ASN A 196 -0.26 12.38 6.88
C ASN A 196 -0.82 11.16 7.65
N PHE A 197 -0.18 9.99 7.61
CA PHE A 197 -0.59 8.85 8.41
C PHE A 197 -0.34 9.05 9.91
N LEU A 198 0.68 9.81 10.28
CA LEU A 198 1.05 10.08 11.68
C LEU A 198 0.41 11.36 12.24
N ASN A 199 -0.07 12.28 11.39
CA ASN A 199 -0.65 13.53 11.82
C ASN A 199 -2.02 13.32 12.48
N PRO A 200 -2.22 13.81 13.74
CA PRO A 200 -3.50 13.69 14.45
C PRO A 200 -4.72 14.24 13.70
N GLU A 201 -4.52 15.21 12.80
CA GLU A 201 -5.62 15.80 12.00
C GLU A 201 -6.26 14.78 11.04
N PHE A 202 -5.53 13.74 10.66
CA PHE A 202 -6.01 12.70 9.76
C PHE A 202 -6.41 11.39 10.44
N LYS A 203 -6.39 11.32 11.78
CA LYS A 203 -6.85 10.12 12.51
C LYS A 203 -8.26 9.70 12.13
N ASP A 204 -9.14 10.68 11.89
CA ASP A 204 -10.51 10.37 11.49
C ASP A 204 -10.62 9.87 10.06
N VAL A 205 -9.66 10.16 9.16
CA VAL A 205 -9.57 9.52 7.84
C VAL A 205 -9.23 8.03 7.98
N ARG A 206 -8.26 7.69 8.84
CA ARG A 206 -7.87 6.31 9.15
C ARG A 206 -9.02 5.54 9.79
N ASN A 207 -9.69 6.14 10.80
CA ASN A 207 -10.87 5.56 11.44
C ASN A 207 -12.04 5.37 10.46
N ALA A 208 -12.26 6.31 9.54
CA ALA A 208 -13.28 6.19 8.51
C ALA A 208 -12.95 5.08 7.52
N SER A 209 -11.68 4.90 7.17
CA SER A 209 -11.21 3.80 6.33
C SER A 209 -11.46 2.44 7.01
N TYR A 210 -11.14 2.31 8.30
CA TYR A 210 -11.46 1.12 9.09
C TYR A 210 -12.95 0.80 9.06
N ASP A 211 -13.82 1.77 9.42
CA ASP A 211 -15.27 1.56 9.45
C ASP A 211 -15.83 1.24 8.06
N TYR A 212 -15.27 1.84 7.00
CA TYR A 212 -15.61 1.55 5.60
C TYR A 212 -15.41 0.07 5.27
N HIS A 213 -14.30 -0.53 5.73
CA HIS A 213 -14.02 -1.94 5.49
C HIS A 213 -14.84 -2.85 6.41
N LEU A 214 -14.69 -2.72 7.73
CA LEU A 214 -15.29 -3.65 8.68
C LEU A 214 -16.82 -3.59 8.69
N ASN A 215 -17.38 -2.38 8.80
CA ASN A 215 -18.82 -2.17 8.95
C ASN A 215 -19.53 -1.89 7.61
N GLY A 216 -18.76 -1.62 6.56
CA GLY A 216 -19.22 -1.42 5.19
C GLY A 216 -19.03 -2.65 4.33
N LEU A 217 -17.82 -2.92 3.87
CA LEU A 217 -17.55 -3.97 2.88
C LEU A 217 -17.71 -5.38 3.43
N ASP A 218 -17.16 -5.67 4.62
CA ASP A 218 -17.14 -7.04 5.17
C ASP A 218 -18.53 -7.54 5.54
N VAL A 219 -19.51 -6.65 5.72
CA VAL A 219 -20.92 -7.01 5.99
C VAL A 219 -21.81 -6.82 4.76
N PHE A 220 -21.29 -6.38 3.64
CA PHE A 220 -22.05 -6.06 2.42
C PHE A 220 -22.83 -7.27 1.90
N TYR A 221 -22.25 -8.45 2.01
CA TYR A 221 -22.89 -9.71 1.62
C TYR A 221 -24.25 -9.92 2.29
N ASN A 222 -24.34 -9.64 3.59
CA ASN A 222 -25.56 -9.90 4.37
C ASN A 222 -26.52 -8.71 4.44
N ARG A 223 -25.99 -7.46 4.38
CA ARG A 223 -26.75 -6.24 4.65
C ARG A 223 -26.34 -5.12 3.68
N PRO A 224 -26.57 -5.27 2.36
CA PRO A 224 -26.07 -4.34 1.36
C PRO A 224 -26.58 -2.90 1.54
N ASP A 225 -27.83 -2.71 1.96
CA ASP A 225 -28.40 -1.37 2.14
C ASP A 225 -27.85 -0.65 3.39
N ASP A 226 -27.65 -1.37 4.48
CA ASP A 226 -27.02 -0.81 5.68
C ASP A 226 -25.53 -0.54 5.43
N SER A 227 -24.85 -1.43 4.71
CA SER A 227 -23.46 -1.24 4.28
C SER A 227 -23.30 0.04 3.44
N ARG A 228 -24.20 0.29 2.48
CA ARG A 228 -24.18 1.53 1.69
C ARG A 228 -24.33 2.77 2.56
N LYS A 229 -25.17 2.74 3.60
CA LYS A 229 -25.30 3.87 4.56
C LYS A 229 -23.98 4.11 5.30
N VAL A 230 -23.37 3.05 5.84
CA VAL A 230 -22.08 3.14 6.54
C VAL A 230 -21.00 3.68 5.62
N ILE A 231 -20.92 3.20 4.38
CA ILE A 231 -19.97 3.67 3.39
C ILE A 231 -20.17 5.17 3.11
N LEU A 232 -21.42 5.64 2.90
CA LEU A 232 -21.73 7.06 2.71
C LEU A 232 -21.34 7.92 3.91
N GLU A 233 -21.62 7.45 5.13
CA GLU A 233 -21.24 8.17 6.37
C GLU A 233 -19.72 8.35 6.47
N ASN A 234 -18.94 7.32 6.12
CA ASN A 234 -17.49 7.40 6.17
C ASN A 234 -16.89 8.25 5.04
N ILE A 235 -17.47 8.20 3.83
CA ILE A 235 -17.09 9.12 2.75
C ILE A 235 -17.37 10.58 3.18
N ASN A 236 -18.51 10.84 3.82
CA ASN A 236 -18.85 12.18 4.30
C ASN A 236 -17.90 12.68 5.40
N LYS A 237 -17.46 11.80 6.32
CA LYS A 237 -16.41 12.14 7.31
C LYS A 237 -15.11 12.56 6.62
N ILE A 238 -14.65 11.76 5.63
CA ILE A 238 -13.45 12.07 4.85
C ILE A 238 -13.61 13.40 4.11
N ASN A 239 -14.78 13.65 3.49
CA ASN A 239 -15.05 14.91 2.81
C ASN A 239 -15.01 16.13 3.76
N SER A 240 -15.52 15.97 4.98
CA SER A 240 -15.45 17.02 6.00
C SER A 240 -14.01 17.37 6.41
N ILE A 241 -13.09 16.41 6.36
CA ILE A 241 -11.65 16.64 6.61
C ILE A 241 -11.01 17.27 5.38
N ASN A 242 -11.36 16.80 4.18
CA ASN A 242 -10.84 17.34 2.90
C ASN A 242 -11.15 18.83 2.75
N SER A 243 -12.29 19.29 3.21
CA SER A 243 -12.67 20.73 3.16
C SER A 243 -11.73 21.63 3.96
N LYS A 244 -11.03 21.11 4.97
CA LYS A 244 -10.04 21.81 5.80
C LYS A 244 -8.61 21.57 5.30
N ASN A 245 -8.34 20.40 4.73
CA ASN A 245 -7.01 19.91 4.34
C ASN A 245 -7.03 19.48 2.87
N PHE A 246 -7.35 20.42 1.99
CA PHE A 246 -7.52 20.17 0.57
C PHE A 246 -6.26 19.56 -0.07
N ASN A 247 -6.44 18.50 -0.89
CA ASN A 247 -5.37 17.78 -1.58
C ASN A 247 -4.33 17.12 -0.65
N SER A 248 -4.70 16.76 0.58
CA SER A 248 -3.83 15.94 1.42
C SER A 248 -3.53 14.58 0.77
N THR A 249 -2.32 14.08 1.00
CA THR A 249 -1.87 12.83 0.37
C THR A 249 -2.72 11.63 0.80
N ILE A 250 -3.08 11.53 2.07
CA ILE A 250 -3.89 10.42 2.59
C ILE A 250 -5.30 10.36 1.97
N ILE A 251 -5.94 11.52 1.74
CA ILE A 251 -7.26 11.58 1.08
C ILE A 251 -7.12 11.23 -0.41
N THR A 252 -6.06 11.70 -1.05
CA THR A 252 -5.75 11.34 -2.45
C THR A 252 -5.55 9.83 -2.59
N LEU A 253 -4.86 9.19 -1.63
CA LEU A 253 -4.70 7.73 -1.60
C LEU A 253 -6.03 7.01 -1.48
N PHE A 254 -6.89 7.45 -0.55
CA PHE A 254 -8.23 6.88 -0.38
C PHE A 254 -9.02 6.94 -1.69
N ILE A 255 -9.04 8.11 -2.35
CA ILE A 255 -9.74 8.28 -3.62
C ILE A 255 -9.15 7.37 -4.71
N ASN A 256 -7.83 7.26 -4.81
CA ASN A 256 -7.18 6.42 -5.81
C ASN A 256 -7.47 4.92 -5.60
N ALA A 257 -7.58 4.50 -4.35
CA ALA A 257 -7.90 3.12 -4.01
C ALA A 257 -9.41 2.80 -4.18
N LYS A 258 -10.31 3.76 -3.87
CA LYS A 258 -11.74 3.49 -3.66
C LYS A 258 -12.69 4.04 -4.73
N ALA A 259 -12.23 4.90 -5.65
CA ALA A 259 -13.11 5.57 -6.60
C ALA A 259 -13.93 4.59 -7.47
N ASP A 260 -13.28 3.55 -8.03
CA ASP A 260 -13.96 2.54 -8.85
C ASP A 260 -14.86 1.64 -8.00
N GLU A 261 -14.38 1.22 -6.81
CA GLU A 261 -15.13 0.39 -5.88
C GLU A 261 -16.41 1.07 -5.43
N ILE A 262 -16.34 2.34 -4.98
CA ILE A 262 -17.50 3.13 -4.57
C ILE A 262 -18.46 3.32 -5.74
N THR A 263 -17.95 3.63 -6.94
CA THR A 263 -18.77 3.75 -8.14
C THR A 263 -19.58 2.48 -8.40
N ASN A 264 -18.96 1.32 -8.29
CA ASN A 264 -19.62 0.03 -8.53
C ASN A 264 -20.63 -0.32 -7.42
N ILE A 265 -20.34 -0.02 -6.15
CA ILE A 265 -21.23 -0.23 -5.00
C ILE A 265 -22.55 0.52 -5.17
N PHE A 266 -22.49 1.78 -5.64
CA PHE A 266 -23.68 2.63 -5.77
C PHE A 266 -24.35 2.55 -7.14
N LYS A 267 -23.65 2.15 -8.20
CA LYS A 267 -24.26 1.90 -9.51
C LYS A 267 -25.32 0.80 -9.44
N GLY A 268 -25.05 -0.28 -8.72
CA GLY A 268 -25.90 -1.45 -8.60
C GLY A 268 -26.74 -1.48 -7.31
N GLY A 269 -28.09 -1.50 -7.41
CA GLY A 269 -28.99 -1.79 -6.28
C GLY A 269 -29.14 -0.68 -5.23
N ALA A 270 -28.48 0.48 -5.37
CA ALA A 270 -28.67 1.62 -4.48
C ALA A 270 -29.95 2.41 -4.82
N SER A 271 -30.60 3.00 -3.81
CA SER A 271 -31.71 3.92 -4.03
C SER A 271 -31.24 5.18 -4.78
N LEU A 272 -32.17 5.88 -5.44
CA LEU A 272 -31.84 7.13 -6.15
C LEU A 272 -31.22 8.18 -5.22
N GLU A 273 -31.67 8.24 -3.98
CA GLU A 273 -31.14 9.15 -2.95
C GLU A 273 -29.68 8.77 -2.62
N GLN A 274 -29.39 7.49 -2.36
CA GLN A 274 -28.03 7.01 -2.12
C GLN A 274 -27.11 7.27 -3.30
N LYS A 275 -27.57 7.04 -4.53
CA LYS A 275 -26.80 7.33 -5.75
C LYS A 275 -26.42 8.81 -5.84
N ARG A 276 -27.39 9.72 -5.62
CA ARG A 276 -27.14 11.17 -5.65
C ARG A 276 -26.16 11.61 -4.56
N ASN A 277 -26.33 11.10 -3.34
CA ASN A 277 -25.44 11.41 -2.23
C ASN A 277 -24.01 10.92 -2.51
N ALA A 278 -23.85 9.69 -2.97
CA ALA A 278 -22.53 9.15 -3.34
C ALA A 278 -21.88 9.96 -4.47
N PHE A 279 -22.63 10.28 -5.53
CA PHE A 279 -22.14 11.11 -6.62
C PHE A 279 -21.66 12.47 -6.13
N ASN A 280 -22.46 13.19 -5.33
CA ASN A 280 -22.12 14.52 -4.83
C ASN A 280 -20.83 14.46 -3.98
N LEU A 281 -20.78 13.55 -2.99
CA LEU A 281 -19.62 13.41 -2.09
C LEU A 281 -18.34 13.06 -2.88
N MET A 282 -18.40 12.09 -3.80
CA MET A 282 -17.25 11.70 -4.59
C MET A 282 -16.80 12.79 -5.56
N ASN A 283 -17.74 13.55 -6.12
CA ASN A 283 -17.44 14.66 -7.01
C ASN A 283 -16.84 15.87 -6.26
N GLU A 284 -17.23 16.10 -5.00
CA GLU A 284 -16.59 17.08 -4.11
C GLU A 284 -15.16 16.65 -3.73
N LEU A 285 -14.96 15.37 -3.41
CA LEU A 285 -13.65 14.83 -3.06
C LEU A 285 -12.66 14.84 -4.24
N SER A 286 -13.14 14.55 -5.46
CA SER A 286 -12.29 14.50 -6.66
C SER A 286 -13.03 14.89 -7.92
N PRO A 287 -13.17 16.20 -8.20
CA PRO A 287 -13.84 16.68 -9.40
C PRO A 287 -13.22 16.18 -10.71
N SER A 288 -11.91 15.89 -10.69
CA SER A 288 -11.19 15.36 -11.85
C SER A 288 -11.63 13.96 -12.29
N LYS A 289 -12.34 13.20 -11.43
CA LYS A 289 -12.87 11.87 -11.72
C LYS A 289 -14.39 11.90 -11.96
N SER A 290 -14.98 13.06 -12.23
CA SER A 290 -16.44 13.24 -12.42
C SER A 290 -17.03 12.30 -13.48
N ASP A 291 -16.32 12.01 -14.57
CA ASP A 291 -16.76 11.08 -15.62
C ASP A 291 -16.92 9.65 -15.08
N LEU A 292 -16.06 9.23 -14.15
CA LEU A 292 -16.21 7.95 -13.47
C LEU A 292 -17.46 7.96 -12.58
N PHE A 293 -17.64 9.01 -11.79
CA PHE A 293 -18.74 9.12 -10.83
C PHE A 293 -20.11 9.30 -11.49
N ASN A 294 -20.20 9.84 -12.71
CA ASN A 294 -21.43 9.89 -13.50
C ASN A 294 -22.04 8.49 -13.71
N LYS A 295 -21.24 7.43 -13.69
CA LYS A 295 -21.71 6.04 -13.80
C LYS A 295 -22.56 5.60 -12.61
N ILE A 296 -22.45 6.28 -11.44
CA ILE A 296 -23.28 6.02 -10.25
C ILE A 296 -24.76 6.32 -10.54
N LEU A 297 -25.02 7.35 -11.35
CA LEU A 297 -26.36 7.82 -11.65
C LEU A 297 -27.06 7.00 -12.74
N GLN A 298 -26.32 6.13 -13.43
CA GLN A 298 -26.86 5.19 -14.43
C GLN A 298 -27.42 3.95 -13.73
#